data_4c7c95247dca183181f1861171de9cc8
#
_entry.id   4c7c95247dca183181f1861171de9cc8
#
_cell.length_a   1.000
_cell.length_b   1.000
_cell.length_c   1.000
_cell.angle_alpha   90.00
_cell.angle_beta   90.00
_cell.angle_gamma   90.00
#
_symmetry.space_group_name_H-M   'P 1'
#
loop_
_entity.id
_entity.type
_entity.pdbx_description
1 polymer ?
#
loop_
_entity_poly.entity_id
_entity_poly.type
_entity_poly.pdbx_seq_one_letter_code
_entity_poly.pdbx_strand_id
1 'polypeptide(L)'
;DVYKRQIEGSGPLIVLVHGCPESWYSWRHQIPLLSEKGYTVAAIDVRGYGGSSKPYEIKAYSMRELTNDVIGVIDALGFEKAILMGRDWGGPIVWNTAALNENRISAVLGLSVPFFPRGKISTIDLFKKIYQGKFFYQLYFQEEGVAEAEFEENIRKYLELTYFSIDARGMRFQ
;
A
#
# COMPACT_ATOMS: atom_id res chain seq x y z
N ASP A 1 -8.10 -7.10 -16.56
CA ASP A 1 -8.17 -6.91 -15.10
C ASP A 1 -6.78 -6.91 -14.48
N VAL A 2 -6.29 -5.72 -14.20
CA VAL A 2 -4.93 -5.51 -13.66
C VAL A 2 -4.92 -5.68 -12.13
N TYR A 3 -6.10 -5.67 -11.49
CA TYR A 3 -6.23 -5.71 -10.01
C TYR A 3 -7.16 -6.80 -9.54
N LYS A 4 -6.68 -7.59 -8.56
CA LYS A 4 -7.56 -8.41 -7.75
C LYS A 4 -8.15 -7.57 -6.61
N ARG A 5 -9.45 -7.73 -6.35
CA ARG A 5 -10.17 -6.97 -5.34
C ARG A 5 -11.27 -7.81 -4.69
N GLN A 6 -11.56 -7.51 -3.44
CA GLN A 6 -12.77 -7.95 -2.76
C GLN A 6 -13.73 -6.78 -2.70
N ILE A 7 -14.97 -6.98 -3.12
CA ILE A 7 -16.02 -5.93 -3.11
C ILE A 7 -17.19 -6.42 -2.29
N GLU A 8 -17.70 -5.57 -1.42
CA GLU A 8 -18.83 -5.86 -0.57
C GLU A 8 -19.67 -4.60 -0.30
N GLY A 9 -20.98 -4.76 -0.11
CA GLY A 9 -21.91 -3.71 0.28
C GLY A 9 -22.46 -2.87 -0.87
N SER A 10 -23.18 -1.81 -0.50
CA SER A 10 -23.81 -0.86 -1.42
C SER A 10 -23.79 0.55 -0.81
N GLY A 11 -23.73 1.59 -1.66
CA GLY A 11 -23.65 3.00 -1.26
C GLY A 11 -22.34 3.64 -1.70
N PRO A 12 -21.91 4.76 -1.08
CA PRO A 12 -20.67 5.44 -1.47
C PRO A 12 -19.45 4.53 -1.42
N LEU A 13 -18.53 4.67 -2.37
CA LEU A 13 -17.35 3.82 -2.49
C LEU A 13 -16.27 4.18 -1.47
N ILE A 14 -15.76 3.15 -0.78
CA ILE A 14 -14.49 3.19 -0.03
C ILE A 14 -13.50 2.26 -0.73
N VAL A 15 -12.32 2.77 -1.08
CA VAL A 15 -11.19 1.95 -1.57
C VAL A 15 -10.17 1.79 -0.45
N LEU A 16 -9.88 0.53 -0.10
CA LEU A 16 -8.92 0.13 0.93
C LEU A 16 -7.61 -0.30 0.29
N VAL A 17 -6.52 0.37 0.65
CA VAL A 17 -5.18 0.17 0.06
C VAL A 17 -4.23 -0.30 1.15
N HIS A 18 -3.74 -1.55 1.02
CA HIS A 18 -2.80 -2.16 1.97
C HIS A 18 -1.36 -1.69 1.76
N GLY A 19 -0.48 -2.08 2.68
CA GLY A 19 0.95 -1.85 2.63
C GLY A 19 1.80 -3.10 2.42
N CYS A 20 3.06 -3.02 2.78
CA CYS A 20 4.03 -4.11 2.67
C CYS A 20 4.16 -4.86 4.01
N PRO A 21 4.26 -6.18 4.01
CA PRO A 21 4.12 -7.17 2.93
C PRO A 21 2.71 -7.80 2.91
N GLU A 22 1.70 -6.99 2.82
CA GLU A 22 0.30 -7.39 3.02
C GLU A 22 -0.46 -7.64 1.69
N SER A 23 -1.78 -7.79 1.78
CA SER A 23 -2.74 -7.92 0.67
C SER A 23 -4.09 -7.33 1.08
N TRP A 24 -5.10 -7.38 0.19
CA TRP A 24 -6.47 -7.01 0.53
C TRP A 24 -6.98 -7.69 1.81
N TYR A 25 -6.47 -8.87 2.13
CA TYR A 25 -6.88 -9.66 3.30
C TYR A 25 -6.59 -8.98 4.64
N SER A 26 -5.68 -8.02 4.68
CA SER A 26 -5.43 -7.18 5.87
C SER A 26 -6.68 -6.42 6.31
N TRP A 27 -7.58 -6.14 5.38
CA TRP A 27 -8.81 -5.40 5.59
C TRP A 27 -10.04 -6.28 5.89
N ARG A 28 -9.87 -7.61 6.00
CA ARG A 28 -10.97 -8.58 6.16
C ARG A 28 -11.96 -8.29 7.30
N HIS A 29 -11.51 -7.60 8.34
CA HIS A 29 -12.36 -7.22 9.48
C HIS A 29 -13.05 -5.86 9.27
N GLN A 30 -12.45 -4.95 8.50
CA GLN A 30 -13.02 -3.65 8.20
C GLN A 30 -14.07 -3.72 7.08
N ILE A 31 -13.89 -4.63 6.13
CA ILE A 31 -14.82 -4.80 5.00
C ILE A 31 -16.26 -4.98 5.46
N PRO A 32 -16.62 -6.01 6.26
CA PRO A 32 -18.00 -6.21 6.69
C PRO A 32 -18.54 -5.05 7.53
N LEU A 33 -17.72 -4.48 8.42
CA LEU A 33 -18.14 -3.37 9.26
C LEU A 33 -18.51 -2.11 8.46
N LEU A 34 -17.73 -1.79 7.44
CA LEU A 34 -18.00 -0.65 6.58
C LEU A 34 -19.17 -0.91 5.63
N SER A 35 -19.30 -2.15 5.14
CA SER A 35 -20.45 -2.59 4.33
C SER A 35 -21.76 -2.50 5.09
N GLU A 36 -21.80 -2.95 6.35
CA GLU A 36 -22.96 -2.84 7.23
C GLU A 36 -23.35 -1.38 7.53
N LYS A 37 -22.38 -0.44 7.43
CA LYS A 37 -22.61 1.00 7.56
C LYS A 37 -23.12 1.66 6.27
N GLY A 38 -23.39 0.91 5.23
CA GLY A 38 -23.98 1.40 3.99
C GLY A 38 -22.94 1.95 3.01
N TYR A 39 -21.73 1.38 2.99
CA TYR A 39 -20.73 1.70 2.00
C TYR A 39 -20.50 0.54 1.03
N THR A 40 -20.16 0.86 -0.21
CA THR A 40 -19.52 -0.10 -1.10
C THR A 40 -18.03 -0.10 -0.77
N VAL A 41 -17.49 -1.25 -0.38
CA VAL A 41 -16.09 -1.38 0.06
C VAL A 41 -15.31 -2.20 -0.95
N ALA A 42 -14.25 -1.63 -1.52
CA ALA A 42 -13.34 -2.30 -2.43
C ALA A 42 -11.93 -2.37 -1.81
N ALA A 43 -11.53 -3.54 -1.33
CA ALA A 43 -10.17 -3.79 -0.87
C ALA A 43 -9.34 -4.36 -2.03
N ILE A 44 -8.27 -3.67 -2.41
CA ILE A 44 -7.44 -4.04 -3.57
C ILE A 44 -6.14 -4.71 -3.13
N ASP A 45 -5.63 -5.63 -3.97
CA ASP A 45 -4.22 -5.97 -3.95
C ASP A 45 -3.48 -4.90 -4.75
N VAL A 46 -2.55 -4.20 -4.13
CA VAL A 46 -1.72 -3.20 -4.80
C VAL A 46 -0.86 -3.89 -5.89
N ARG A 47 -0.54 -3.17 -6.97
CA ARG A 47 0.36 -3.64 -8.02
C ARG A 47 1.63 -4.24 -7.41
N GLY A 48 2.02 -5.43 -7.87
CA GLY A 48 3.13 -6.22 -7.31
C GLY A 48 2.72 -7.21 -6.23
N TYR A 49 1.49 -7.11 -5.67
CA TYR A 49 1.04 -7.94 -4.56
C TYR A 49 -0.10 -8.87 -4.94
N GLY A 50 -0.26 -9.91 -4.15
CA GLY A 50 -1.40 -10.82 -4.18
C GLY A 50 -1.73 -11.33 -5.58
N GLY A 51 -2.96 -11.13 -6.00
CA GLY A 51 -3.46 -11.53 -7.31
C GLY A 51 -3.36 -10.45 -8.39
N SER A 52 -2.82 -9.26 -8.09
CA SER A 52 -2.65 -8.19 -9.06
C SER A 52 -1.41 -8.39 -9.93
N SER A 53 -1.30 -7.64 -11.03
CA SER A 53 -0.17 -7.75 -11.97
C SER A 53 1.15 -7.38 -11.30
N LYS A 54 2.23 -8.03 -11.77
CA LYS A 54 3.59 -7.90 -11.26
C LYS A 54 4.56 -7.63 -12.41
N PRO A 55 4.49 -6.43 -13.05
CA PRO A 55 5.42 -6.07 -14.09
C PRO A 55 6.86 -6.03 -13.56
N TYR A 56 7.84 -6.41 -14.40
CA TYR A 56 9.25 -6.39 -14.02
C TYR A 56 9.87 -4.99 -14.07
N GLU A 57 9.31 -4.09 -14.85
CA GLU A 57 9.85 -2.74 -15.01
C GLU A 57 9.66 -1.90 -13.74
N ILE A 58 10.75 -1.40 -13.17
CA ILE A 58 10.72 -0.52 -11.98
C ILE A 58 9.80 0.69 -12.19
N LYS A 59 9.77 1.24 -13.43
CA LYS A 59 8.91 2.38 -13.78
C LYS A 59 7.42 2.12 -13.55
N ALA A 60 7.00 0.85 -13.67
CA ALA A 60 5.62 0.45 -13.44
C ALA A 60 5.18 0.63 -11.98
N TYR A 61 6.11 0.78 -11.05
CA TYR A 61 5.84 1.00 -9.63
C TYR A 61 6.01 2.46 -9.21
N SER A 62 6.08 3.39 -10.16
CA SER A 62 6.11 4.80 -9.83
C SER A 62 4.83 5.22 -9.09
N MET A 63 4.91 6.24 -8.22
CA MET A 63 3.74 6.74 -7.50
C MET A 63 2.63 7.17 -8.46
N ARG A 64 2.96 7.68 -9.64
CA ARG A 64 1.99 8.03 -10.69
C ARG A 64 1.18 6.81 -11.14
N GLU A 65 1.86 5.69 -11.39
CA GLU A 65 1.18 4.45 -11.81
C GLU A 65 0.29 3.90 -10.69
N LEU A 66 0.79 3.89 -9.45
CA LEU A 66 0.03 3.44 -8.29
C LEU A 66 -1.22 4.30 -8.04
N THR A 67 -1.13 5.62 -8.23
CA THR A 67 -2.29 6.51 -8.12
C THR A 67 -3.28 6.33 -9.28
N ASN A 68 -2.79 6.13 -10.50
CA ASN A 68 -3.62 5.81 -11.65
C ASN A 68 -4.39 4.51 -11.45
N ASP A 69 -3.77 3.54 -10.80
CA ASP A 69 -4.40 2.27 -10.47
C ASP A 69 -5.62 2.45 -9.56
N VAL A 70 -5.50 3.27 -8.51
CA VAL A 70 -6.62 3.57 -7.61
C VAL A 70 -7.75 4.27 -8.36
N ILE A 71 -7.44 5.24 -9.23
CA ILE A 71 -8.44 5.91 -10.07
C ILE A 71 -9.09 4.90 -11.03
N GLY A 72 -8.28 4.04 -11.66
CA GLY A 72 -8.79 2.98 -12.53
C GLY A 72 -9.76 2.01 -11.83
N VAL A 73 -9.55 1.73 -10.54
CA VAL A 73 -10.50 0.95 -9.73
C VAL A 73 -11.82 1.70 -9.52
N ILE A 74 -11.77 2.99 -9.22
CA ILE A 74 -12.95 3.84 -9.05
C ILE A 74 -13.78 3.86 -10.35
N ASP A 75 -13.10 4.05 -11.49
CA ASP A 75 -13.72 4.06 -12.82
C ASP A 75 -14.32 2.71 -13.18
N ALA A 76 -13.59 1.62 -12.98
CA ALA A 76 -14.03 0.27 -13.28
C ALA A 76 -15.24 -0.18 -12.43
N LEU A 77 -15.45 0.45 -11.28
CA LEU A 77 -16.61 0.22 -10.41
C LEU A 77 -17.78 1.17 -10.72
N GLY A 78 -17.62 2.10 -11.66
CA GLY A 78 -18.66 3.04 -12.09
C GLY A 78 -18.92 4.18 -11.10
N PHE A 79 -17.98 4.50 -10.22
CA PHE A 79 -18.12 5.60 -9.26
C PHE A 79 -17.45 6.88 -9.76
N GLU A 80 -18.11 8.00 -9.52
CA GLU A 80 -17.53 9.33 -9.78
C GLU A 80 -16.48 9.69 -8.74
N LYS A 81 -16.73 9.38 -7.47
CA LYS A 81 -15.86 9.69 -6.33
C LYS A 81 -15.74 8.51 -5.38
N ALA A 82 -14.65 8.51 -4.62
CA ALA A 82 -14.44 7.55 -3.56
C ALA A 82 -13.85 8.18 -2.29
N ILE A 83 -14.03 7.50 -1.17
CA ILE A 83 -13.24 7.66 0.06
C ILE A 83 -12.06 6.71 -0.06
N LEU A 84 -10.86 7.16 0.29
CA LEU A 84 -9.67 6.34 0.28
C LEU A 84 -9.18 6.06 1.70
N MET A 85 -8.84 4.82 1.99
CA MET A 85 -8.20 4.43 3.24
C MET A 85 -6.92 3.64 2.94
N GLY A 86 -5.77 4.13 3.42
CA GLY A 86 -4.49 3.49 3.19
C GLY A 86 -3.72 3.24 4.48
N ARG A 87 -3.02 2.11 4.57
CA ARG A 87 -2.15 1.76 5.69
C ARG A 87 -0.74 1.47 5.18
N ASP A 88 0.29 1.85 5.95
CA ASP A 88 1.70 1.65 5.60
C ASP A 88 1.99 2.22 4.20
N TRP A 89 2.53 1.46 3.23
CA TRP A 89 2.72 1.91 1.85
C TRP A 89 1.42 2.34 1.15
N GLY A 90 0.28 1.82 1.56
CA GLY A 90 -1.03 2.31 1.12
C GLY A 90 -1.29 3.77 1.51
N GLY A 91 -0.69 4.25 2.61
CA GLY A 91 -0.79 5.65 3.04
C GLY A 91 -0.29 6.63 1.99
N PRO A 92 1.00 6.60 1.57
CA PRO A 92 1.51 7.42 0.48
C PRO A 92 0.70 7.34 -0.81
N ILE A 93 0.21 6.15 -1.17
CA ILE A 93 -0.62 5.96 -2.37
C ILE A 93 -1.91 6.78 -2.25
N VAL A 94 -2.68 6.62 -1.17
CA VAL A 94 -3.97 7.35 -1.02
C VAL A 94 -3.78 8.85 -0.86
N TRP A 95 -2.73 9.31 -0.17
CA TRP A 95 -2.40 10.72 -0.04
C TRP A 95 -2.08 11.37 -1.39
N ASN A 96 -1.23 10.72 -2.20
CA ASN A 96 -0.89 11.23 -3.51
C ASN A 96 -2.06 11.12 -4.49
N THR A 97 -2.89 10.08 -4.40
CA THR A 97 -4.11 9.97 -5.21
C THR A 97 -5.04 11.13 -4.93
N ALA A 98 -5.27 11.47 -3.66
CA ALA A 98 -6.12 12.60 -3.27
C ALA A 98 -5.55 13.94 -3.75
N ALA A 99 -4.24 14.16 -3.57
CA ALA A 99 -3.58 15.40 -3.97
C ALA A 99 -3.58 15.63 -5.49
N LEU A 100 -3.49 14.54 -6.29
CA LEU A 100 -3.45 14.62 -7.75
C LEU A 100 -4.83 14.58 -8.40
N ASN A 101 -5.88 14.16 -7.66
CA ASN A 101 -7.21 13.92 -8.20
C ASN A 101 -8.31 14.42 -7.24
N GLU A 102 -8.22 15.68 -6.79
CA GLU A 102 -9.13 16.28 -5.79
C GLU A 102 -10.61 16.08 -6.13
N ASN A 103 -10.97 16.22 -7.40
CA ASN A 103 -12.35 16.08 -7.86
C ASN A 103 -12.89 14.64 -7.78
N ARG A 104 -12.02 13.65 -7.64
CA ARG A 104 -12.36 12.22 -7.61
C ARG A 104 -12.35 11.64 -6.18
N ILE A 105 -11.89 12.38 -5.19
CA ILE A 105 -11.72 11.90 -3.82
C ILE A 105 -12.56 12.74 -2.87
N SER A 106 -13.49 12.07 -2.17
CA SER A 106 -14.39 12.70 -1.20
C SER A 106 -13.75 12.86 0.18
N ALA A 107 -12.92 11.90 0.57
CA ALA A 107 -12.16 11.92 1.82
C ALA A 107 -10.98 10.96 1.74
N VAL A 108 -9.98 11.17 2.58
CA VAL A 108 -8.81 10.28 2.68
C VAL A 108 -8.44 10.03 4.13
N LEU A 109 -8.13 8.78 4.45
CA LEU A 109 -7.64 8.33 5.75
C LEU A 109 -6.31 7.59 5.56
N GLY A 110 -5.24 8.10 6.15
CA GLY A 110 -3.94 7.42 6.22
C GLY A 110 -3.69 6.86 7.62
N LEU A 111 -3.36 5.57 7.67
CA LEU A 111 -3.00 4.86 8.90
C LEU A 111 -1.50 4.59 8.91
N SER A 112 -0.84 4.86 10.01
CA SER A 112 0.61 4.68 10.27
C SER A 112 1.52 5.67 9.55
N VAL A 113 1.17 6.14 8.36
CA VAL A 113 2.00 7.06 7.56
C VAL A 113 1.22 8.35 7.28
N PRO A 114 1.62 9.48 7.87
CA PRO A 114 0.99 10.78 7.62
C PRO A 114 1.32 11.30 6.21
N PHE A 115 0.60 12.33 5.79
CA PHE A 115 0.94 13.05 4.57
C PHE A 115 2.28 13.76 4.71
N PHE A 116 3.15 13.53 3.74
CA PHE A 116 4.40 14.28 3.57
C PHE A 116 4.40 14.98 2.21
N PRO A 117 4.55 16.31 2.18
CA PRO A 117 4.71 17.03 0.93
C PRO A 117 6.04 16.63 0.26
N ARG A 118 6.11 16.78 -1.05
CA ARG A 118 7.33 16.48 -1.80
C ARG A 118 8.49 17.34 -1.30
N GLY A 119 9.54 16.70 -0.82
CA GLY A 119 10.78 17.35 -0.41
C GLY A 119 11.65 17.79 -1.60
N LYS A 120 12.70 18.57 -1.30
CA LYS A 120 13.71 19.02 -2.29
C LYS A 120 14.67 17.92 -2.72
N ILE A 121 14.83 16.88 -1.91
CA ILE A 121 15.69 15.71 -2.18
C ILE A 121 14.82 14.45 -2.18
N SER A 122 15.26 13.41 -2.86
CA SER A 122 14.54 12.14 -2.86
C SER A 122 14.55 11.51 -1.47
N THR A 123 13.50 10.74 -1.14
CA THR A 123 13.42 10.01 0.13
C THR A 123 14.59 9.05 0.32
N ILE A 124 15.03 8.40 -0.76
CA ILE A 124 16.18 7.49 -0.73
C ILE A 124 17.48 8.24 -0.40
N ASP A 125 17.71 9.41 -0.99
CA ASP A 125 18.90 10.21 -0.67
C ASP A 125 18.87 10.76 0.76
N LEU A 126 17.67 11.07 1.26
CA LEU A 126 17.48 11.44 2.66
C LEU A 126 17.85 10.27 3.58
N PHE A 127 17.35 9.06 3.28
CA PHE A 127 17.65 7.86 4.06
C PHE A 127 19.13 7.48 4.01
N LYS A 128 19.80 7.60 2.86
CA LYS A 128 21.25 7.41 2.77
C LYS A 128 22.02 8.31 3.73
N LYS A 129 21.56 9.55 3.93
CA LYS A 129 22.19 10.48 4.88
C LYS A 129 21.88 10.13 6.34
N ILE A 130 20.60 9.82 6.65
CA ILE A 130 20.16 9.52 8.03
C ILE A 130 20.76 8.21 8.54
N TYR A 131 20.78 7.19 7.68
CA TYR A 131 21.22 5.82 8.04
C TYR A 131 22.64 5.50 7.58
N GLN A 132 23.48 6.51 7.37
CA GLN A 132 24.88 6.30 6.98
C GLN A 132 25.60 5.35 7.93
N GLY A 133 26.11 4.23 7.40
CA GLY A 133 26.78 3.20 8.18
C GLY A 133 25.87 2.32 9.05
N LYS A 134 24.54 2.43 8.88
CA LYS A 134 23.55 1.59 9.57
C LYS A 134 22.70 0.84 8.57
N PHE A 135 22.23 -0.34 8.94
CA PHE A 135 21.26 -1.08 8.15
C PHE A 135 19.90 -0.34 8.15
N PHE A 136 19.31 -0.20 6.98
CA PHE A 136 17.93 0.25 6.83
C PHE A 136 17.27 -0.46 5.65
N TYR A 137 16.19 -1.18 5.90
CA TYR A 137 15.57 -2.11 4.96
C TYR A 137 15.18 -1.48 3.62
N GLN A 138 14.70 -0.21 3.60
CA GLN A 138 14.34 0.43 2.35
C GLN A 138 15.56 0.75 1.47
N LEU A 139 16.75 0.95 2.05
CA LEU A 139 17.99 1.07 1.29
C LEU A 139 18.48 -0.29 0.79
N TYR A 140 18.33 -1.33 1.62
CA TYR A 140 18.65 -2.70 1.26
C TYR A 140 17.81 -3.18 0.07
N PHE A 141 16.53 -2.83 0.00
CA PHE A 141 15.63 -3.18 -1.11
C PHE A 141 15.92 -2.42 -2.42
N GLN A 142 16.84 -1.45 -2.43
CA GLN A 142 17.20 -0.76 -3.68
C GLN A 142 18.14 -1.58 -4.59
N GLU A 143 18.78 -2.62 -4.06
CA GLU A 143 19.65 -3.50 -4.83
C GLU A 143 18.84 -4.69 -5.34
N GLU A 144 18.58 -4.69 -6.65
CA GLU A 144 17.74 -5.72 -7.30
C GLU A 144 18.34 -7.11 -7.14
N GLY A 145 17.50 -8.08 -6.81
CA GLY A 145 17.85 -9.49 -6.68
C GLY A 145 18.48 -9.87 -5.33
N VAL A 146 18.94 -8.92 -4.51
CA VAL A 146 19.60 -9.22 -3.23
C VAL A 146 18.57 -9.66 -2.19
N ALA A 147 17.57 -8.82 -1.94
CA ALA A 147 16.50 -9.13 -0.99
C ALA A 147 15.64 -10.32 -1.48
N GLU A 148 15.38 -10.39 -2.79
CA GLU A 148 14.64 -11.48 -3.39
C GLU A 148 15.34 -12.82 -3.16
N ALA A 149 16.64 -12.91 -3.45
CA ALA A 149 17.41 -14.15 -3.24
C ALA A 149 17.38 -14.60 -1.78
N GLU A 150 17.56 -13.66 -0.84
CA GLU A 150 17.50 -13.95 0.59
C GLU A 150 16.10 -14.43 1.01
N PHE A 151 15.03 -13.78 0.55
CA PHE A 151 13.65 -14.14 0.91
C PHE A 151 13.20 -15.46 0.32
N GLU A 152 13.63 -15.78 -0.90
CA GLU A 152 13.28 -17.00 -1.60
C GLU A 152 13.93 -18.25 -1.00
N GLU A 153 15.03 -18.12 -0.24
CA GLU A 153 15.62 -19.25 0.49
C GLU A 153 14.61 -19.87 1.49
N ASN A 154 13.79 -19.07 2.15
CA ASN A 154 12.76 -19.55 3.06
C ASN A 154 11.68 -18.51 3.30
N ILE A 155 10.77 -18.36 2.34
CA ILE A 155 9.67 -17.39 2.35
C ILE A 155 8.87 -17.43 3.67
N ARG A 156 8.56 -18.64 4.17
CA ARG A 156 7.78 -18.80 5.39
C ARG A 156 8.50 -18.18 6.59
N LYS A 157 9.75 -18.51 6.77
CA LYS A 157 10.58 -17.99 7.87
C LYS A 157 10.67 -16.46 7.79
N TYR A 158 10.85 -15.92 6.58
CA TYR A 158 10.92 -14.47 6.37
C TYR A 158 9.62 -13.76 6.73
N LEU A 159 8.48 -14.29 6.31
CA LEU A 159 7.18 -13.73 6.68
C LEU A 159 6.95 -13.80 8.21
N GLU A 160 7.29 -14.93 8.83
CA GLU A 160 7.19 -15.09 10.29
C GLU A 160 8.03 -14.04 11.02
N LEU A 161 9.29 -13.84 10.63
CA LEU A 161 10.17 -12.83 11.22
C LEU A 161 9.67 -11.40 10.98
N THR A 162 9.20 -11.09 9.77
CA THR A 162 8.69 -9.76 9.42
C THR A 162 7.46 -9.43 10.27
N TYR A 163 6.48 -10.31 10.31
CA TYR A 163 5.26 -10.08 11.10
C TYR A 163 5.54 -10.08 12.60
N PHE A 164 6.46 -10.91 13.09
CA PHE A 164 6.85 -10.88 14.49
C PHE A 164 7.55 -9.58 14.86
N SER A 165 8.43 -9.05 14.02
CA SER A 165 9.17 -7.81 14.29
C SER A 165 8.27 -6.57 14.39
N ILE A 166 7.13 -6.57 13.70
CA ILE A 166 6.12 -5.49 13.75
C ILE A 166 5.00 -5.75 14.78
N ASP A 167 4.97 -6.92 15.40
CA ASP A 167 4.07 -7.23 16.52
C ASP A 167 4.58 -6.56 17.80
N ALA A 168 3.65 -6.12 18.66
CA ALA A 168 3.99 -5.48 19.94
C ALA A 168 4.86 -6.37 20.86
N ARG A 169 4.83 -7.68 20.69
CA ARG A 169 5.67 -8.65 21.38
C ARG A 169 7.11 -8.61 20.86
N GLY A 170 7.29 -8.54 19.53
CA GLY A 170 8.60 -8.43 18.90
C GLY A 170 9.33 -7.14 19.25
N MET A 171 8.60 -6.02 19.34
CA MET A 171 9.17 -4.72 19.72
C MET A 171 9.75 -4.65 21.15
N ARG A 172 9.42 -5.61 22.02
CA ARG A 172 9.95 -5.67 23.41
C ARG A 172 11.31 -6.34 23.50
N PHE A 173 11.81 -6.94 22.44
CA PHE A 173 13.06 -7.71 22.41
C PHE A 173 14.13 -7.07 21.49
N GLN A 174 13.90 -5.88 20.99
CA GLN A 174 14.85 -5.04 20.27
C GLN A 174 15.41 -3.96 21.20
#